data_59cea5fdd34e16df7cfcf831fc1a1645
#
_entry.id   59cea5fdd34e16df7cfcf831fc1a1645
#
_cell.length_a   1.000
_cell.length_b   1.000
_cell.length_c   1.000
_cell.angle_alpha   90.00
_cell.angle_beta   90.00
_cell.angle_gamma   90.00
#
_symmetry.space_group_name_H-M   'P 1'
#
loop_
_entity.id
_entity.type
_entity.pdbx_description
1 polymer ?
#
loop_
_entity_poly.entity_id
_entity_poly.type
_entity_poly.pdbx_seq_one_letter_code
_entity_poly.pdbx_strand_id
1 'polypeptide(L)'
;MSNPSRRDFLKSTVSKAFSAGLGVCAGAELFATSTASSAVLATPPPSPSPIKKGLVFDMLPSKLSYVERMKLARDVGFEVLQAPTTPDEHAAEEMKKAADAANIRIDSVMNMDHWKYPLSSSDAAVVEKSLAGMRTSLHNAKLWGSDAVLLVPAVVNPQTSYRDAWSRSQTQIRKLLPLAEELKIVIAIEEVWNKFLLSPLEMAKYIGEFQSPWIQAWFDVGNVVLYGYPQDWIRTLGKGIAKVHLKDFKRKKDGFAWVNLGDGDVDWEAVRQAFRETGYSGSAICELDGGDEVYLRDVSRRVDRLVLGQS
;
A
#
# COMPACT_ATOMS: atom_id res chain seq x y z
N MET A 1 -10.83 25.55 41.37
CA MET A 1 -11.52 24.31 40.94
C MET A 1 -10.59 23.59 39.99
N SER A 2 -9.91 22.54 40.42
CA SER A 2 -8.90 21.81 39.70
C SER A 2 -9.57 20.79 38.76
N ASN A 3 -9.14 20.80 37.46
CA ASN A 3 -9.58 19.84 36.44
C ASN A 3 -9.12 18.42 36.83
N PRO A 4 -9.98 17.40 36.74
CA PRO A 4 -9.59 16.01 37.01
C PRO A 4 -8.63 15.50 35.97
N SER A 5 -7.62 14.76 36.41
CA SER A 5 -6.60 14.20 35.53
C SER A 5 -7.12 13.00 34.72
N ARG A 6 -6.51 12.73 33.54
CA ARG A 6 -6.83 11.55 32.69
C ARG A 6 -6.84 10.20 33.45
N ARG A 7 -6.21 10.11 34.64
CA ARG A 7 -6.19 8.92 35.49
C ARG A 7 -7.51 8.68 36.25
N ASP A 8 -8.27 9.73 36.47
CA ASP A 8 -9.52 9.63 37.26
C ASP A 8 -10.72 9.21 36.40
N PHE A 9 -10.64 9.46 35.08
CA PHE A 9 -11.68 9.05 34.14
C PHE A 9 -11.69 7.53 33.87
N LEU A 10 -10.58 6.84 34.00
CA LEU A 10 -10.46 5.39 33.73
C LEU A 10 -10.86 4.51 34.90
N LYS A 11 -11.06 5.08 36.13
CA LYS A 11 -11.46 4.32 37.32
C LYS A 11 -12.95 4.25 37.58
N SER A 12 -13.78 5.00 36.86
CA SER A 12 -15.23 5.10 37.15
C SER A 12 -16.13 4.18 36.32
N THR A 13 -15.60 3.35 35.43
CA THR A 13 -16.41 2.53 34.51
C THR A 13 -16.40 1.01 34.80
N VAL A 14 -15.81 0.56 35.90
CA VAL A 14 -15.82 -0.85 36.27
C VAL A 14 -16.42 -1.00 37.68
N SER A 15 -17.74 -0.93 37.78
CA SER A 15 -18.50 -1.56 38.89
C SER A 15 -19.99 -1.30 38.68
N LYS A 16 -20.69 -2.26 38.10
CA LYS A 16 -22.08 -2.64 38.43
C LYS A 16 -22.64 -3.52 37.33
N ALA A 17 -22.64 -4.80 37.53
CA ALA A 17 -23.73 -5.72 37.16
C ALA A 17 -23.30 -7.18 37.41
N PHE A 18 -23.52 -7.64 38.62
CA PHE A 18 -23.71 -9.06 38.91
C PHE A 18 -24.76 -9.17 40.00
N SER A 19 -25.95 -9.67 39.67
CA SER A 19 -26.73 -10.54 40.54
C SER A 19 -28.07 -10.93 39.90
N ALA A 20 -28.31 -12.22 40.03
CA ALA A 20 -29.59 -12.91 40.20
C ALA A 20 -30.34 -13.44 38.97
N GLY A 21 -30.54 -14.76 39.02
CA GLY A 21 -31.66 -15.43 38.41
C GLY A 21 -31.45 -16.91 38.07
N LEU A 22 -31.36 -17.79 39.07
CA LEU A 22 -31.58 -19.24 38.90
C LEU A 22 -33.06 -19.54 38.63
N GLY A 23 -33.35 -20.24 37.59
CA GLY A 23 -34.67 -20.82 37.34
C GLY A 23 -34.51 -22.20 36.67
N VAL A 24 -34.76 -23.25 37.46
CA VAL A 24 -34.83 -24.65 37.03
C VAL A 24 -36.22 -24.93 36.45
N CYS A 25 -36.30 -25.54 35.27
CA CYS A 25 -37.46 -26.36 34.87
C CYS A 25 -37.02 -27.54 34.03
N ALA A 26 -37.51 -28.71 34.43
CA ALA A 26 -37.23 -30.02 33.90
C ALA A 26 -38.06 -30.37 32.65
N GLY A 27 -37.50 -31.23 31.81
CA GLY A 27 -38.22 -32.36 31.16
C GLY A 27 -38.83 -32.11 29.79
N ALA A 28 -38.22 -32.71 28.76
CA ALA A 28 -38.93 -33.58 27.78
C ALA A 28 -37.92 -34.17 26.81
N GLU A 29 -37.78 -35.47 26.83
CA GLU A 29 -37.08 -36.26 25.81
C GLU A 29 -37.86 -36.21 24.50
N LEU A 30 -37.23 -35.87 23.41
CA LEU A 30 -37.73 -36.08 22.06
C LEU A 30 -36.64 -36.70 21.20
N PHE A 31 -36.92 -37.86 20.69
CA PHE A 31 -36.12 -38.62 19.75
C PHE A 31 -35.72 -37.77 18.54
N ALA A 32 -34.45 -37.55 18.35
CA ALA A 32 -33.90 -36.94 17.13
C ALA A 32 -33.40 -38.02 16.21
N THR A 33 -34.12 -38.24 15.10
CA THR A 33 -33.65 -39.00 13.94
C THR A 33 -32.48 -38.33 13.32
N SER A 34 -31.31 -38.98 13.37
CA SER A 34 -30.08 -38.56 12.72
C SER A 34 -30.21 -38.67 11.21
N THR A 35 -30.47 -37.59 10.51
CA THR A 35 -30.22 -37.48 9.08
C THR A 35 -28.75 -37.08 8.90
N ALA A 36 -27.92 -38.03 8.48
CA ALA A 36 -26.56 -37.77 8.06
C ALA A 36 -26.56 -36.83 6.83
N SER A 37 -26.38 -35.56 7.09
CA SER A 37 -26.11 -34.57 6.03
C SER A 37 -24.68 -34.79 5.57
N SER A 38 -24.50 -35.29 4.35
CA SER A 38 -23.20 -35.34 3.68
C SER A 38 -22.71 -33.92 3.50
N ALA A 39 -21.82 -33.47 4.39
CA ALA A 39 -21.10 -32.22 4.21
C ALA A 39 -20.27 -32.34 2.93
N VAL A 40 -20.69 -31.65 1.87
CA VAL A 40 -19.87 -31.41 0.70
C VAL A 40 -18.67 -30.64 1.22
N LEU A 41 -17.51 -31.29 1.28
CA LEU A 41 -16.23 -30.64 1.55
C LEU A 41 -16.03 -29.58 0.47
N ALA A 42 -16.25 -28.31 0.83
CA ALA A 42 -15.92 -27.19 -0.04
C ALA A 42 -14.43 -27.31 -0.39
N THR A 43 -14.14 -27.41 -1.69
CA THR A 43 -12.76 -27.33 -2.16
C THR A 43 -12.14 -26.04 -1.60
N PRO A 44 -10.95 -26.12 -0.98
CA PRO A 44 -10.28 -24.90 -0.51
C PRO A 44 -10.15 -23.94 -1.69
N PRO A 45 -10.34 -22.62 -1.46
CA PRO A 45 -10.16 -21.64 -2.51
C PRO A 45 -8.76 -21.84 -3.11
N PRO A 46 -8.59 -21.63 -4.44
CA PRO A 46 -7.28 -21.76 -5.07
C PRO A 46 -6.28 -20.88 -4.31
N SER A 47 -5.10 -21.42 -4.06
CA SER A 47 -4.02 -20.66 -3.43
C SER A 47 -3.82 -19.38 -4.23
N PRO A 48 -3.83 -18.19 -3.60
CA PRO A 48 -3.58 -16.95 -4.31
C PRO A 48 -2.23 -17.05 -5.02
N SER A 49 -2.12 -16.44 -6.21
CA SER A 49 -0.83 -16.32 -6.90
C SER A 49 0.19 -15.70 -5.92
N PRO A 50 1.43 -16.18 -5.89
CA PRO A 50 2.39 -15.68 -4.92
C PRO A 50 2.60 -14.16 -5.11
N ILE A 51 2.72 -13.44 -3.98
CA ILE A 51 3.09 -12.02 -3.98
C ILE A 51 4.46 -11.89 -4.66
N LYS A 52 4.59 -10.98 -5.63
CA LYS A 52 5.87 -10.70 -6.29
C LYS A 52 6.68 -9.72 -5.48
N LYS A 53 7.93 -10.04 -5.22
CA LYS A 53 8.81 -9.12 -4.52
C LYS A 53 9.50 -8.16 -5.49
N GLY A 54 9.48 -6.87 -5.13
CA GLY A 54 10.07 -5.81 -5.90
C GLY A 54 10.85 -4.82 -5.06
N LEU A 55 11.48 -3.86 -5.74
CA LEU A 55 12.10 -2.70 -5.11
C LEU A 55 11.92 -1.46 -5.98
N VAL A 56 12.00 -0.28 -5.36
CA VAL A 56 12.07 0.97 -6.10
C VAL A 56 13.44 1.08 -6.78
N PHE A 57 13.44 1.57 -8.01
CA PHE A 57 14.64 1.62 -8.86
C PHE A 57 15.79 2.41 -8.21
N ASP A 58 15.46 3.42 -7.39
CA ASP A 58 16.45 4.29 -6.76
C ASP A 58 17.22 3.63 -5.59
N MET A 59 16.77 2.46 -5.12
CA MET A 59 17.56 1.63 -4.19
C MET A 59 18.82 1.03 -4.84
N LEU A 60 18.85 0.97 -6.17
CA LEU A 60 19.96 0.39 -6.93
C LEU A 60 21.09 1.39 -7.12
N PRO A 61 22.38 0.95 -7.08
CA PRO A 61 23.53 1.84 -7.16
C PRO A 61 23.53 2.74 -8.40
N SER A 62 23.46 4.05 -8.22
CA SER A 62 23.32 5.02 -9.32
C SER A 62 24.52 5.08 -10.27
N LYS A 63 25.68 4.53 -9.86
CA LYS A 63 26.89 4.44 -10.68
C LYS A 63 26.81 3.41 -11.81
N LEU A 64 25.90 2.46 -11.70
CA LEU A 64 25.66 1.42 -12.68
C LEU A 64 24.72 1.94 -13.79
N SER A 65 24.89 1.43 -14.99
CA SER A 65 23.95 1.65 -16.11
C SER A 65 22.57 1.03 -15.80
N TYR A 66 21.53 1.40 -16.53
CA TYR A 66 20.18 0.85 -16.35
C TYR A 66 20.18 -0.68 -16.41
N VAL A 67 20.84 -1.27 -17.41
CA VAL A 67 20.88 -2.73 -17.56
C VAL A 67 21.62 -3.43 -16.43
N GLU A 68 22.73 -2.84 -15.94
CA GLU A 68 23.47 -3.41 -14.80
C GLU A 68 22.67 -3.33 -13.51
N ARG A 69 22.00 -2.20 -13.24
CA ARG A 69 21.10 -2.03 -12.09
C ARG A 69 19.98 -3.08 -12.12
N MET A 70 19.35 -3.26 -13.25
CA MET A 70 18.23 -4.20 -13.42
C MET A 70 18.68 -5.67 -13.32
N LYS A 71 19.85 -6.02 -13.88
CA LYS A 71 20.45 -7.34 -13.67
C LYS A 71 20.78 -7.59 -12.22
N LEU A 72 21.37 -6.60 -11.53
CA LEU A 72 21.64 -6.70 -10.09
C LEU A 72 20.35 -6.97 -9.30
N ALA A 73 19.27 -6.24 -9.55
CA ALA A 73 17.99 -6.46 -8.89
C ALA A 73 17.50 -7.92 -9.06
N ARG A 74 17.52 -8.43 -10.29
CA ARG A 74 17.16 -9.83 -10.58
C ARG A 74 18.09 -10.81 -9.86
N ASP A 75 19.40 -10.60 -9.92
CA ASP A 75 20.42 -11.54 -9.44
C ASP A 75 20.44 -11.63 -7.89
N VAL A 76 19.99 -10.59 -7.21
CA VAL A 76 19.75 -10.64 -5.76
C VAL A 76 18.35 -11.18 -5.39
N GLY A 77 17.52 -11.49 -6.39
CA GLY A 77 16.27 -12.22 -6.23
C GLY A 77 14.99 -11.38 -6.27
N PHE A 78 15.02 -10.14 -6.74
CA PHE A 78 13.79 -9.38 -7.00
C PHE A 78 13.20 -9.76 -8.37
N GLU A 79 11.87 -9.73 -8.46
CA GLU A 79 11.11 -10.15 -9.64
C GLU A 79 10.60 -8.96 -10.45
N VAL A 80 10.36 -7.83 -9.76
CA VAL A 80 9.76 -6.64 -10.35
C VAL A 80 10.41 -5.35 -9.84
N LEU A 81 10.22 -4.27 -10.60
CA LEU A 81 10.73 -2.94 -10.27
C LEU A 81 9.60 -1.91 -10.30
N GLN A 82 9.68 -0.93 -9.41
CA GLN A 82 8.99 0.34 -9.57
C GLN A 82 9.98 1.38 -10.11
N ALA A 83 9.70 1.90 -11.29
CA ALA A 83 10.54 2.91 -11.92
C ALA A 83 10.03 4.34 -11.65
N PRO A 84 10.92 5.35 -11.59
CA PRO A 84 10.50 6.74 -11.58
C PRO A 84 9.91 7.14 -12.93
N THR A 85 9.02 8.14 -12.94
CA THR A 85 8.55 8.75 -14.18
C THR A 85 9.73 9.36 -14.94
N THR A 86 9.83 9.04 -16.21
CA THR A 86 10.90 9.48 -17.11
C THR A 86 10.31 10.33 -18.22
N PRO A 87 10.40 11.67 -18.14
CA PRO A 87 9.78 12.55 -19.13
C PRO A 87 10.54 12.62 -20.47
N ASP A 88 11.81 12.25 -20.48
CA ASP A 88 12.62 12.11 -21.70
C ASP A 88 12.30 10.80 -22.39
N GLU A 89 11.79 10.87 -23.63
CA GLU A 89 11.34 9.70 -24.39
C GLU A 89 12.50 8.73 -24.69
N HIS A 90 13.69 9.26 -24.99
CA HIS A 90 14.85 8.42 -25.27
C HIS A 90 15.28 7.64 -24.02
N ALA A 91 15.34 8.31 -22.86
CA ALA A 91 15.66 7.66 -21.60
C ALA A 91 14.58 6.63 -21.20
N ALA A 92 13.30 6.90 -21.49
CA ALA A 92 12.22 5.95 -21.25
C ALA A 92 12.36 4.69 -22.12
N GLU A 93 12.71 4.83 -23.40
CA GLU A 93 13.00 3.72 -24.30
C GLU A 93 14.25 2.93 -23.88
N GLU A 94 15.32 3.62 -23.42
CA GLU A 94 16.51 2.95 -22.90
C GLU A 94 16.17 2.12 -21.66
N MET A 95 15.35 2.65 -20.75
CA MET A 95 14.89 1.91 -19.56
C MET A 95 14.09 0.65 -19.95
N LYS A 96 13.22 0.75 -20.96
CA LYS A 96 12.50 -0.41 -21.51
C LYS A 96 13.45 -1.48 -22.03
N LYS A 97 14.40 -1.09 -22.90
CA LYS A 97 15.41 -1.99 -23.45
C LYS A 97 16.27 -2.65 -22.38
N ALA A 98 16.61 -1.89 -21.33
CA ALA A 98 17.38 -2.40 -20.21
C ALA A 98 16.59 -3.45 -19.41
N ALA A 99 15.30 -3.23 -19.18
CA ALA A 99 14.42 -4.18 -18.50
C ALA A 99 14.29 -5.50 -19.29
N ASP A 100 14.11 -5.40 -20.62
CA ASP A 100 14.05 -6.56 -21.48
C ASP A 100 15.39 -7.33 -21.48
N ALA A 101 16.52 -6.63 -21.62
CA ALA A 101 17.85 -7.23 -21.58
C ALA A 101 18.23 -7.85 -20.22
N ALA A 102 17.68 -7.33 -19.16
CA ALA A 102 17.86 -7.87 -17.81
C ALA A 102 16.86 -8.99 -17.47
N ASN A 103 15.83 -9.18 -18.28
CA ASN A 103 14.72 -10.10 -18.04
C ASN A 103 14.07 -9.83 -16.66
N ILE A 104 13.76 -8.57 -16.37
CA ILE A 104 13.03 -8.12 -15.18
C ILE A 104 11.91 -7.16 -15.59
N ARG A 105 10.74 -7.27 -14.97
CA ARG A 105 9.59 -6.44 -15.30
C ARG A 105 9.64 -5.12 -14.56
N ILE A 106 9.40 -4.00 -15.27
CA ILE A 106 8.98 -2.75 -14.63
C ILE A 106 7.47 -2.88 -14.37
N ASP A 107 7.11 -3.07 -13.12
CA ASP A 107 5.77 -3.45 -12.71
C ASP A 107 4.86 -2.25 -12.43
N SER A 108 5.48 -1.12 -12.12
CA SER A 108 4.78 0.11 -11.75
C SER A 108 5.64 1.35 -11.93
N VAL A 109 4.98 2.49 -11.93
CA VAL A 109 5.63 3.80 -12.07
C VAL A 109 5.33 4.67 -10.86
N MET A 110 6.34 5.31 -10.29
CA MET A 110 6.19 6.36 -9.30
C MET A 110 5.97 7.69 -10.01
N ASN A 111 4.81 8.32 -9.76
CA ASN A 111 4.55 9.64 -10.34
C ASN A 111 5.57 10.66 -9.84
N MET A 112 6.00 11.51 -10.75
CA MET A 112 6.92 12.60 -10.45
C MET A 112 6.19 13.81 -9.87
N ASP A 113 6.90 14.62 -9.12
CA ASP A 113 6.50 15.98 -8.75
C ASP A 113 5.21 16.13 -7.91
N HIS A 114 4.57 15.04 -7.43
CA HIS A 114 3.32 15.15 -6.67
C HIS A 114 3.49 15.93 -5.34
N TRP A 115 4.69 16.01 -4.80
CA TRP A 115 5.02 16.86 -3.63
C TRP A 115 5.12 18.33 -4.00
N LYS A 116 5.73 18.63 -5.15
CA LYS A 116 5.97 19.98 -5.62
C LYS A 116 4.73 20.59 -6.27
N TYR A 117 3.93 19.77 -6.94
CA TYR A 117 2.73 20.15 -7.66
C TYR A 117 1.53 19.31 -7.22
N PRO A 118 0.98 19.54 -6.00
CA PRO A 118 -0.13 18.73 -5.52
C PRO A 118 -1.42 19.04 -6.28
N LEU A 119 -2.20 18.00 -6.61
CA LEU A 119 -3.53 18.15 -7.26
C LEU A 119 -4.54 18.89 -6.38
N SER A 120 -4.26 19.05 -5.09
CA SER A 120 -5.09 19.83 -4.15
C SER A 120 -4.80 21.32 -4.17
N SER A 121 -3.86 21.80 -4.99
CA SER A 121 -3.54 23.23 -5.10
C SER A 121 -4.75 24.03 -5.58
N SER A 122 -4.86 25.30 -5.11
CA SER A 122 -5.77 26.29 -5.65
C SER A 122 -5.22 27.02 -6.89
N ASP A 123 -3.91 26.86 -7.16
CA ASP A 123 -3.26 27.44 -8.34
C ASP A 123 -3.40 26.48 -9.53
N ALA A 124 -4.11 26.96 -10.56
CA ALA A 124 -4.34 26.19 -11.77
C ALA A 124 -3.05 25.81 -12.52
N ALA A 125 -2.02 26.66 -12.47
CA ALA A 125 -0.74 26.35 -13.12
C ALA A 125 0.01 25.22 -12.40
N VAL A 126 -0.09 25.13 -11.07
CA VAL A 126 0.44 24.02 -10.27
C VAL A 126 -0.30 22.73 -10.61
N VAL A 127 -1.64 22.80 -10.66
CA VAL A 127 -2.48 21.64 -10.99
C VAL A 127 -2.19 21.11 -12.39
N GLU A 128 -2.01 21.97 -13.39
CA GLU A 128 -1.74 21.53 -14.76
C GLU A 128 -0.37 20.83 -14.87
N LYS A 129 0.64 21.30 -14.16
CA LYS A 129 1.94 20.58 -14.07
C LYS A 129 1.78 19.19 -13.49
N SER A 130 0.98 19.05 -12.43
CA SER A 130 0.69 17.74 -11.82
C SER A 130 -0.04 16.81 -12.81
N LEU A 131 -1.04 17.32 -13.50
CA LEU A 131 -1.79 16.56 -14.50
C LEU A 131 -0.88 16.14 -15.68
N ALA A 132 0.00 17.03 -16.14
CA ALA A 132 0.97 16.72 -17.19
C ALA A 132 1.93 15.61 -16.74
N GLY A 133 2.47 15.71 -15.51
CA GLY A 133 3.31 14.66 -14.92
C GLY A 133 2.60 13.31 -14.84
N MET A 134 1.33 13.29 -14.43
CA MET A 134 0.54 12.05 -14.38
C MET A 134 0.29 11.45 -15.76
N ARG A 135 0.03 12.28 -16.79
CA ARG A 135 -0.10 11.78 -18.17
C ARG A 135 1.20 11.13 -18.63
N THR A 136 2.36 11.77 -18.37
CA THR A 136 3.68 11.19 -18.66
C THR A 136 3.87 9.87 -17.94
N SER A 137 3.52 9.78 -16.64
CA SER A 137 3.62 8.55 -15.85
C SER A 137 2.76 7.42 -16.43
N LEU A 138 1.54 7.72 -16.87
CA LEU A 138 0.63 6.76 -17.50
C LEU A 138 1.18 6.26 -18.85
N HIS A 139 1.78 7.14 -19.68
CA HIS A 139 2.43 6.73 -20.93
C HIS A 139 3.69 5.90 -20.69
N ASN A 140 4.53 6.27 -19.69
CA ASN A 140 5.67 5.43 -19.29
C ASN A 140 5.19 4.04 -18.82
N ALA A 141 4.14 3.97 -18.01
CA ALA A 141 3.57 2.69 -17.58
C ALA A 141 3.14 1.83 -18.79
N LYS A 142 2.50 2.44 -19.77
CA LYS A 142 2.11 1.74 -21.01
C LYS A 142 3.31 1.24 -21.79
N LEU A 143 4.32 2.08 -21.98
CA LEU A 143 5.57 1.73 -22.70
C LEU A 143 6.28 0.54 -22.04
N TRP A 144 6.36 0.54 -20.70
CA TRP A 144 7.08 -0.48 -19.95
C TRP A 144 6.28 -1.74 -19.65
N GLY A 145 4.98 -1.77 -19.97
CA GLY A 145 4.08 -2.88 -19.65
C GLY A 145 3.75 -2.98 -18.16
N SER A 146 3.86 -1.85 -17.45
CA SER A 146 3.41 -1.71 -16.07
C SER A 146 1.89 -1.68 -15.99
N ASP A 147 1.33 -2.03 -14.83
CA ASP A 147 -0.13 -2.04 -14.62
C ASP A 147 -0.63 -0.96 -13.66
N ALA A 148 0.27 -0.24 -12.99
CA ALA A 148 -0.11 0.80 -12.02
C ALA A 148 0.85 2.00 -12.03
N VAL A 149 0.29 3.18 -11.73
CA VAL A 149 1.03 4.42 -11.42
C VAL A 149 0.68 4.84 -10.01
N LEU A 150 1.68 5.01 -9.15
CA LEU A 150 1.52 5.55 -7.81
C LEU A 150 1.25 7.05 -7.87
N LEU A 151 0.25 7.50 -7.13
CA LEU A 151 -0.10 8.91 -6.97
C LEU A 151 -0.34 9.27 -5.50
N VAL A 152 0.43 10.22 -4.97
CA VAL A 152 0.06 10.93 -3.74
C VAL A 152 -0.95 12.02 -4.13
N PRO A 153 -2.22 11.94 -3.70
CA PRO A 153 -3.31 12.69 -4.33
C PRO A 153 -3.38 14.16 -3.89
N ALA A 154 -2.92 14.48 -2.67
CA ALA A 154 -3.15 15.79 -2.08
C ALA A 154 -2.14 16.09 -0.97
N VAL A 155 -2.11 17.35 -0.55
CA VAL A 155 -1.39 17.83 0.65
C VAL A 155 -2.33 18.73 1.44
N VAL A 156 -2.45 18.47 2.75
CA VAL A 156 -3.17 19.36 3.68
C VAL A 156 -2.16 20.26 4.37
N ASN A 157 -2.42 21.58 4.34
CA ASN A 157 -1.58 22.60 4.95
C ASN A 157 -2.45 23.80 5.39
N PRO A 158 -1.88 24.85 6.01
CA PRO A 158 -2.68 26.00 6.46
C PRO A 158 -3.48 26.72 5.36
N GLN A 159 -3.11 26.58 4.09
CA GLN A 159 -3.80 27.19 2.93
C GLN A 159 -4.71 26.23 2.18
N THR A 160 -4.66 24.94 2.55
CA THR A 160 -5.48 23.88 1.92
C THR A 160 -6.11 23.02 3.00
N SER A 161 -7.38 23.26 3.27
CA SER A 161 -8.14 22.48 4.26
C SER A 161 -8.28 21.01 3.83
N TYR A 162 -8.60 20.14 4.78
CA TYR A 162 -8.84 18.72 4.48
C TYR A 162 -9.96 18.54 3.44
N ARG A 163 -11.05 19.32 3.56
CA ARG A 163 -12.17 19.31 2.62
C ARG A 163 -11.73 19.78 1.22
N ASP A 164 -10.95 20.84 1.15
CA ASP A 164 -10.40 21.32 -0.13
C ASP A 164 -9.47 20.30 -0.77
N ALA A 165 -8.58 19.70 0.02
CA ALA A 165 -7.69 18.64 -0.44
C ALA A 165 -8.48 17.47 -1.04
N TRP A 166 -9.54 17.04 -0.35
CA TRP A 166 -10.45 15.98 -0.81
C TRP A 166 -11.14 16.32 -2.14
N SER A 167 -11.87 17.44 -2.16
CA SER A 167 -12.70 17.78 -3.33
C SER A 167 -11.87 18.18 -4.55
N ARG A 168 -10.78 18.96 -4.35
CA ARG A 168 -9.94 19.41 -5.46
C ARG A 168 -9.18 18.23 -6.09
N SER A 169 -8.54 17.39 -5.28
CA SER A 169 -7.79 16.27 -5.82
C SER A 169 -8.68 15.27 -6.56
N GLN A 170 -9.87 14.94 -6.03
CA GLN A 170 -10.83 14.10 -6.74
C GLN A 170 -11.25 14.69 -8.08
N THR A 171 -11.54 16.00 -8.11
CA THR A 171 -11.92 16.69 -9.35
C THR A 171 -10.83 16.55 -10.42
N GLN A 172 -9.56 16.65 -10.03
CA GLN A 172 -8.45 16.55 -10.97
C GLN A 172 -8.16 15.11 -11.38
N ILE A 173 -8.20 14.16 -10.44
CA ILE A 173 -7.98 12.73 -10.75
C ILE A 173 -9.04 12.22 -11.73
N ARG A 174 -10.29 12.66 -11.62
CA ARG A 174 -11.37 12.29 -12.58
C ARG A 174 -11.03 12.68 -14.02
N LYS A 175 -10.23 13.72 -14.26
CA LYS A 175 -9.78 14.11 -15.61
C LYS A 175 -8.77 13.12 -16.21
N LEU A 176 -8.12 12.33 -15.37
CA LEU A 176 -7.14 11.32 -15.78
C LEU A 176 -7.78 9.94 -16.06
N LEU A 177 -8.99 9.70 -15.54
CA LEU A 177 -9.65 8.40 -15.66
C LEU A 177 -9.83 7.92 -17.11
N PRO A 178 -10.26 8.76 -18.08
CA PRO A 178 -10.39 8.30 -19.46
C PRO A 178 -9.07 7.77 -20.04
N LEU A 179 -7.95 8.43 -19.75
CA LEU A 179 -6.63 7.99 -20.19
C LEU A 179 -6.19 6.70 -19.46
N ALA A 180 -6.42 6.61 -18.15
CA ALA A 180 -6.11 5.42 -17.37
C ALA A 180 -6.86 4.19 -17.88
N GLU A 181 -8.14 4.35 -18.21
CA GLU A 181 -8.99 3.30 -18.81
C GLU A 181 -8.54 2.90 -20.21
N GLU A 182 -8.26 3.88 -21.07
CA GLU A 182 -7.74 3.64 -22.43
C GLU A 182 -6.43 2.82 -22.40
N LEU A 183 -5.50 3.21 -21.54
CA LEU A 183 -4.21 2.57 -21.40
C LEU A 183 -4.27 1.28 -20.57
N LYS A 184 -5.36 1.03 -19.84
CA LYS A 184 -5.55 -0.07 -18.89
C LYS A 184 -4.53 -0.04 -17.76
N ILE A 185 -4.29 1.15 -17.18
CA ILE A 185 -3.35 1.40 -16.09
C ILE A 185 -4.12 1.89 -14.87
N VAL A 186 -3.87 1.28 -13.73
CA VAL A 186 -4.45 1.71 -12.45
C VAL A 186 -3.72 2.95 -11.95
N ILE A 187 -4.45 3.99 -11.55
CA ILE A 187 -3.94 5.08 -10.72
C ILE A 187 -4.09 4.61 -9.28
N ALA A 188 -2.98 4.28 -8.64
CA ALA A 188 -2.96 3.75 -7.28
C ALA A 188 -2.63 4.88 -6.28
N ILE A 189 -3.61 5.18 -5.42
CA ILE A 189 -3.53 6.27 -4.44
C ILE A 189 -2.74 5.82 -3.23
N GLU A 190 -1.71 6.58 -2.86
CA GLU A 190 -0.90 6.31 -1.67
C GLU A 190 -1.22 7.26 -0.52
N GLU A 191 -1.36 6.71 0.68
CA GLU A 191 -1.32 7.45 1.94
C GLU A 191 0.14 7.70 2.35
N VAL A 192 0.42 8.94 2.71
CA VAL A 192 1.75 9.39 3.16
C VAL A 192 1.62 10.41 4.30
N TRP A 193 2.73 10.91 4.82
CA TRP A 193 2.73 11.88 5.93
C TRP A 193 2.42 13.32 5.49
N ASN A 194 1.41 13.50 4.68
CA ASN A 194 0.90 14.77 4.13
C ASN A 194 -0.35 15.30 4.83
N LYS A 195 -0.75 14.69 5.95
CA LYS A 195 -1.96 15.02 6.74
C LYS A 195 -3.26 14.74 5.99
N PHE A 196 -3.24 13.81 5.05
CA PHE A 196 -4.39 13.40 4.25
C PHE A 196 -4.51 11.87 4.22
N LEU A 197 -5.73 11.34 4.19
CA LEU A 197 -6.04 9.89 4.26
C LEU A 197 -5.43 9.23 5.51
N LEU A 198 -5.82 9.74 6.70
CA LEU A 198 -5.22 9.36 7.97
C LEU A 198 -5.81 8.07 8.59
N SER A 199 -6.79 7.46 7.95
CA SER A 199 -7.37 6.19 8.39
C SER A 199 -7.74 5.28 7.21
N PRO A 200 -7.81 3.96 7.43
CA PRO A 200 -8.18 3.03 6.36
C PRO A 200 -9.61 3.27 5.86
N LEU A 201 -10.52 3.72 6.73
CA LEU A 201 -11.89 4.04 6.36
C LEU A 201 -11.98 5.26 5.43
N GLU A 202 -11.17 6.30 5.71
CA GLU A 202 -11.09 7.47 4.83
C GLU A 202 -10.51 7.11 3.46
N MET A 203 -9.44 6.30 3.42
CA MET A 203 -8.83 5.86 2.18
C MET A 203 -9.79 5.01 1.35
N ALA A 204 -10.47 4.04 1.96
CA ALA A 204 -11.48 3.22 1.31
C ALA A 204 -12.63 4.08 0.75
N LYS A 205 -13.12 5.05 1.53
CA LYS A 205 -14.16 5.99 1.10
C LYS A 205 -13.68 6.86 -0.06
N TYR A 206 -12.50 7.46 0.06
CA TYR A 206 -11.93 8.33 -0.97
C TYR A 206 -11.81 7.63 -2.33
N ILE A 207 -11.28 6.40 -2.33
CA ILE A 207 -11.16 5.55 -3.51
C ILE A 207 -12.54 5.13 -4.04
N GLY A 208 -13.43 4.68 -3.16
CA GLY A 208 -14.77 4.23 -3.52
C GLY A 208 -15.65 5.30 -4.18
N GLU A 209 -15.45 6.57 -3.84
CA GLU A 209 -16.20 7.69 -4.44
C GLU A 209 -15.90 7.92 -5.94
N PHE A 210 -14.80 7.36 -6.47
CA PHE A 210 -14.53 7.39 -7.93
C PHE A 210 -15.42 6.43 -8.72
N GLN A 211 -15.88 5.35 -8.11
CA GLN A 211 -16.69 4.30 -8.77
C GLN A 211 -16.02 3.77 -10.06
N SER A 212 -14.71 3.60 -10.03
CA SER A 212 -13.89 3.17 -11.17
C SER A 212 -12.90 2.10 -10.78
N PRO A 213 -12.75 1.02 -11.55
CA PRO A 213 -11.75 -0.01 -11.30
C PRO A 213 -10.31 0.49 -11.54
N TRP A 214 -10.16 1.65 -12.19
CA TRP A 214 -8.87 2.27 -12.50
C TRP A 214 -8.34 3.15 -11.37
N ILE A 215 -9.05 3.24 -10.23
CA ILE A 215 -8.56 3.84 -8.99
C ILE A 215 -8.53 2.78 -7.90
N GLN A 216 -7.35 2.53 -7.36
CA GLN A 216 -7.14 1.56 -6.28
C GLN A 216 -6.15 2.12 -5.25
N ALA A 217 -5.87 1.38 -4.18
CA ALA A 217 -4.91 1.75 -3.16
C ALA A 217 -3.49 1.32 -3.56
N TRP A 218 -2.53 2.21 -3.34
CA TRP A 218 -1.15 1.87 -3.10
C TRP A 218 -0.94 1.92 -1.59
N PHE A 219 -0.74 0.79 -0.94
CA PHE A 219 -0.68 0.72 0.50
C PHE A 219 0.77 0.65 0.99
N ASP A 220 1.19 1.55 1.88
CA ASP A 220 2.51 1.50 2.51
C ASP A 220 2.43 0.97 3.95
N VAL A 221 3.09 -0.17 4.18
CA VAL A 221 3.09 -0.85 5.49
C VAL A 221 3.72 0.02 6.58
N GLY A 222 4.79 0.74 6.27
CA GLY A 222 5.53 1.55 7.25
C GLY A 222 4.87 2.88 7.57
N ASN A 223 4.30 3.56 6.57
CA ASN A 223 3.71 4.89 6.73
C ASN A 223 2.62 4.90 7.81
N VAL A 224 1.79 3.87 7.84
CA VAL A 224 0.62 3.80 8.74
C VAL A 224 0.95 3.42 10.17
N VAL A 225 2.16 2.92 10.46
CA VAL A 225 2.56 2.53 11.83
C VAL A 225 2.51 3.71 12.81
N LEU A 226 2.67 4.93 12.31
CA LEU A 226 2.54 6.15 13.11
C LEU A 226 1.11 6.34 13.65
N TYR A 227 0.09 5.94 12.88
CA TYR A 227 -1.32 6.24 13.14
C TYR A 227 -2.14 5.02 13.55
N GLY A 228 -1.68 3.82 13.23
CA GLY A 228 -2.47 2.60 13.42
C GLY A 228 -1.66 1.33 13.22
N TYR A 229 -2.34 0.32 12.71
CA TYR A 229 -1.79 -1.03 12.53
C TYR A 229 -1.93 -1.47 11.06
N PRO A 230 -0.83 -1.78 10.37
CA PRO A 230 -0.86 -2.14 8.95
C PRO A 230 -1.84 -3.26 8.59
N GLN A 231 -1.94 -4.30 9.42
CA GLN A 231 -2.85 -5.41 9.21
C GLN A 231 -4.34 -5.02 9.22
N ASP A 232 -4.71 -3.97 9.94
CA ASP A 232 -6.08 -3.42 9.95
C ASP A 232 -6.38 -2.69 8.64
N TRP A 233 -5.42 -1.91 8.14
CA TRP A 233 -5.52 -1.26 6.84
C TRP A 233 -5.66 -2.27 5.71
N ILE A 234 -4.84 -3.33 5.70
CA ILE A 234 -4.91 -4.39 4.70
C ILE A 234 -6.29 -5.04 4.68
N ARG A 235 -6.86 -5.38 5.85
CA ARG A 235 -8.20 -5.96 5.95
C ARG A 235 -9.29 -5.02 5.47
N THR A 236 -9.19 -3.73 5.82
CA THR A 236 -10.18 -2.72 5.45
C THR A 236 -10.17 -2.42 3.95
N LEU A 237 -8.99 -2.28 3.35
CA LEU A 237 -8.84 -2.01 1.91
C LEU A 237 -9.08 -3.27 1.07
N GLY A 238 -8.72 -4.44 1.58
CA GLY A 238 -9.00 -5.73 0.97
C GLY A 238 -8.53 -5.82 -0.49
N LYS A 239 -9.45 -6.22 -1.37
CA LYS A 239 -9.20 -6.34 -2.82
C LYS A 239 -8.98 -4.98 -3.54
N GLY A 240 -9.17 -3.87 -2.85
CA GLY A 240 -8.89 -2.54 -3.38
C GLY A 240 -7.41 -2.18 -3.38
N ILE A 241 -6.51 -3.03 -2.86
CA ILE A 241 -5.06 -2.81 -2.89
C ILE A 241 -4.50 -3.29 -4.23
N ALA A 242 -3.95 -2.36 -5.03
CA ALA A 242 -3.24 -2.67 -6.26
C ALA A 242 -1.80 -3.10 -6.00
N LYS A 243 -1.08 -2.32 -5.21
CA LYS A 243 0.35 -2.49 -4.89
C LYS A 243 0.62 -2.17 -3.42
N VAL A 244 1.76 -2.67 -2.93
CA VAL A 244 2.19 -2.44 -1.55
C VAL A 244 3.64 -1.92 -1.54
N HIS A 245 3.91 -0.87 -0.75
CA HIS A 245 5.26 -0.54 -0.33
C HIS A 245 5.62 -1.23 0.98
N LEU A 246 6.85 -1.70 1.05
CA LEU A 246 7.44 -2.32 2.23
C LEU A 246 8.47 -1.36 2.83
N LYS A 247 8.13 -0.81 3.97
CA LYS A 247 9.01 -0.04 4.86
C LYS A 247 8.88 -0.59 6.27
N ASP A 248 9.87 -0.34 7.11
CA ASP A 248 9.74 -0.61 8.53
C ASP A 248 10.05 0.64 9.35
N PHE A 249 9.26 0.82 10.39
CA PHE A 249 9.22 2.01 11.22
C PHE A 249 9.55 1.64 12.66
N LYS A 250 10.45 2.39 13.29
CA LYS A 250 10.81 2.20 14.69
C LYS A 250 10.52 3.44 15.51
N ARG A 251 9.64 3.33 16.50
CA ARG A 251 9.42 4.40 17.48
C ARG A 251 10.65 4.54 18.38
N LYS A 252 11.01 5.77 18.66
CA LYS A 252 12.07 6.14 19.60
C LYS A 252 11.51 7.08 20.66
N LYS A 253 12.23 7.24 21.78
CA LYS A 253 11.82 8.15 22.86
C LYS A 253 11.57 9.58 22.33
N ASP A 254 12.42 10.05 21.44
CA ASP A 254 12.40 11.41 20.91
C ASP A 254 12.15 11.41 19.38
N GLY A 255 11.19 10.59 18.89
CA GLY A 255 10.82 10.55 17.49
C GLY A 255 10.71 9.14 16.89
N PHE A 256 11.26 8.95 15.70
CA PHE A 256 11.21 7.68 14.97
C PHE A 256 12.48 7.48 14.13
N ALA A 257 12.62 6.29 13.55
CA ALA A 257 13.55 6.00 12.47
C ALA A 257 12.91 5.09 11.44
N TRP A 258 13.22 5.30 10.18
CA TRP A 258 13.12 4.26 9.16
C TRP A 258 14.25 3.27 9.37
N VAL A 259 13.94 2.00 9.32
CA VAL A 259 14.89 0.91 9.56
C VAL A 259 14.70 -0.18 8.51
N ASN A 260 15.62 -1.14 8.45
CA ASN A 260 15.47 -2.26 7.53
C ASN A 260 14.31 -3.17 7.97
N LEU A 261 13.73 -3.90 7.03
CA LEU A 261 12.57 -4.77 7.27
C LEU A 261 12.85 -5.77 8.41
N GLY A 262 11.98 -5.78 9.41
CA GLY A 262 12.09 -6.62 10.59
C GLY A 262 12.93 -6.06 11.74
N ASP A 263 13.52 -4.86 11.58
CA ASP A 263 14.25 -4.19 12.65
C ASP A 263 13.40 -3.12 13.36
N GLY A 264 12.16 -2.92 12.89
CA GLY A 264 11.20 -1.94 13.39
C GLY A 264 10.09 -2.50 14.26
N ASP A 265 8.97 -1.79 14.27
CA ASP A 265 7.80 -2.07 15.10
C ASP A 265 6.64 -2.68 14.26
N VAL A 266 6.85 -2.99 13.00
CA VAL A 266 5.85 -3.68 12.16
C VAL A 266 5.72 -5.13 12.62
N ASP A 267 4.50 -5.54 12.94
CA ASP A 267 4.15 -6.94 13.15
C ASP A 267 4.00 -7.65 11.79
N TRP A 268 5.13 -8.11 11.25
CA TRP A 268 5.18 -8.76 9.95
C TRP A 268 4.40 -10.08 9.88
N GLU A 269 4.23 -10.77 11.00
CA GLU A 269 3.39 -11.97 11.04
C GLU A 269 1.92 -11.61 10.85
N ALA A 270 1.44 -10.59 11.55
CA ALA A 270 0.07 -10.08 11.40
C ALA A 270 -0.17 -9.47 10.01
N VAL A 271 0.82 -8.77 9.42
CA VAL A 271 0.78 -8.24 8.05
C VAL A 271 0.65 -9.38 7.04
N ARG A 272 1.52 -10.39 7.12
CA ARG A 272 1.46 -11.58 6.25
C ARG A 272 0.13 -12.33 6.38
N GLN A 273 -0.39 -12.45 7.61
CA GLN A 273 -1.69 -13.06 7.84
C GLN A 273 -2.82 -12.25 7.16
N ALA A 274 -2.81 -10.92 7.27
CA ALA A 274 -3.79 -10.06 6.63
C ALA A 274 -3.73 -10.16 5.08
N PHE A 275 -2.55 -10.26 4.48
CA PHE A 275 -2.42 -10.51 3.04
C PHE A 275 -3.05 -11.85 2.62
N ARG A 276 -2.86 -12.92 3.41
CA ARG A 276 -3.52 -14.22 3.13
C ARG A 276 -5.03 -14.14 3.26
N GLU A 277 -5.54 -13.50 4.30
CA GLU A 277 -6.98 -13.35 4.56
C GLU A 277 -7.69 -12.57 3.46
N THR A 278 -7.05 -11.53 2.91
CA THR A 278 -7.60 -10.72 1.84
C THR A 278 -7.36 -11.31 0.44
N GLY A 279 -6.52 -12.33 0.34
CA GLY A 279 -6.13 -12.94 -0.94
C GLY A 279 -5.26 -12.03 -1.80
N TYR A 280 -4.45 -11.14 -1.16
CA TYR A 280 -3.54 -10.26 -1.89
C TYR A 280 -2.50 -11.05 -2.69
N SER A 281 -2.38 -10.74 -3.98
CA SER A 281 -1.47 -11.41 -4.92
C SER A 281 -0.73 -10.42 -5.85
N GLY A 282 -0.73 -9.16 -5.49
CA GLY A 282 -0.01 -8.10 -6.20
C GLY A 282 1.48 -8.08 -5.92
N SER A 283 2.12 -6.96 -6.17
CA SER A 283 3.55 -6.76 -5.91
C SER A 283 3.78 -6.05 -4.57
N ALA A 284 4.73 -6.56 -3.80
CA ALA A 284 5.22 -5.94 -2.58
C ALA A 284 6.64 -5.38 -2.84
N ILE A 285 6.74 -4.06 -2.86
CA ILE A 285 7.89 -3.30 -3.36
C ILE A 285 8.61 -2.63 -2.21
N CYS A 286 9.88 -3.00 -1.99
CA CYS A 286 10.73 -2.35 -1.00
C CYS A 286 10.97 -0.89 -1.37
N GLU A 287 10.74 0.01 -0.41
CA GLU A 287 11.09 1.42 -0.49
C GLU A 287 11.92 1.79 0.74
N LEU A 288 13.22 1.53 0.64
CA LEU A 288 14.22 1.70 1.70
C LEU A 288 15.40 2.52 1.16
N ASP A 289 16.36 2.81 2.02
CA ASP A 289 17.64 3.35 1.57
C ASP A 289 18.29 2.40 0.56
N GLY A 290 18.98 2.98 -0.45
CA GLY A 290 19.72 2.21 -1.43
C GLY A 290 21.01 1.63 -0.85
N GLY A 291 21.58 0.62 -1.53
CA GLY A 291 22.81 -0.01 -1.09
C GLY A 291 23.51 -0.82 -2.16
N ASP A 292 24.58 -1.50 -1.74
CA ASP A 292 25.33 -2.43 -2.58
C ASP A 292 24.62 -3.79 -2.73
N GLU A 293 25.24 -4.69 -3.47
CA GLU A 293 24.71 -6.05 -3.70
C GLU A 293 24.47 -6.80 -2.39
N VAL A 294 25.35 -6.67 -1.41
CA VAL A 294 25.25 -7.39 -0.13
C VAL A 294 24.01 -6.93 0.63
N TYR A 295 23.81 -5.62 0.71
CA TYR A 295 22.64 -5.02 1.32
C TYR A 295 21.34 -5.41 0.59
N LEU A 296 21.30 -5.28 -0.73
CA LEU A 296 20.12 -5.62 -1.53
C LEU A 296 19.75 -7.11 -1.42
N ARG A 297 20.73 -7.98 -1.33
CA ARG A 297 20.53 -9.42 -1.09
C ARG A 297 19.96 -9.70 0.31
N ASP A 298 20.42 -8.98 1.33
CA ASP A 298 19.83 -9.06 2.68
C ASP A 298 18.37 -8.60 2.67
N VAL A 299 18.06 -7.44 2.05
CA VAL A 299 16.68 -6.96 1.91
C VAL A 299 15.81 -8.00 1.20
N SER A 300 16.27 -8.57 0.10
CA SER A 300 15.55 -9.63 -0.63
C SER A 300 15.19 -10.82 0.25
N ARG A 301 16.16 -11.33 1.05
CA ARG A 301 15.93 -12.43 1.99
C ARG A 301 14.96 -12.05 3.12
N ARG A 302 15.00 -10.81 3.59
CA ARG A 302 14.03 -10.31 4.58
C ARG A 302 12.61 -10.34 4.04
N VAL A 303 12.40 -9.96 2.78
CA VAL A 303 11.08 -10.08 2.13
C VAL A 303 10.63 -11.54 2.05
N ASP A 304 11.52 -12.46 1.65
CA ASP A 304 11.20 -13.88 1.58
C ASP A 304 10.69 -14.39 2.94
N ARG A 305 11.41 -14.08 4.01
CA ARG A 305 11.06 -14.53 5.37
C ARG A 305 9.83 -13.83 5.93
N LEU A 306 9.77 -12.50 5.87
CA LEU A 306 8.78 -11.70 6.59
C LEU A 306 7.45 -11.61 5.85
N VAL A 307 7.48 -11.47 4.53
CA VAL A 307 6.29 -11.24 3.70
C VAL A 307 5.82 -12.54 3.03
N LEU A 308 6.74 -13.29 2.40
CA LEU A 308 6.40 -14.51 1.68
C LEU A 308 6.33 -15.74 2.60
N GLY A 309 6.90 -15.69 3.79
CA GLY A 309 6.92 -16.81 4.74
C GLY A 309 7.79 -17.99 4.28
N GLN A 310 8.82 -17.69 3.49
CA GLN A 310 9.81 -18.67 3.02
C GLN A 310 10.97 -18.73 4.03
N SER A 311 11.53 -19.89 4.22
CA SER A 311 12.67 -20.14 5.13
C SER A 311 14.00 -19.90 4.44
#